data_e380f86c1644fc62669a12663497b2b5
#
_entry.id   e380f86c1644fc62669a12663497b2b5
#
_cell.length_a   1.000
_cell.length_b   1.000
_cell.length_c   1.000
_cell.angle_alpha   90.00
_cell.angle_beta   90.00
_cell.angle_gamma   90.00
#
_symmetry.space_group_name_H-M   'P 1'
#
loop_
_entity.id
_entity.type
_entity.pdbx_description
1 polymer ?
#
loop_
_entity_poly.entity_id
_entity_poly.type
_entity_poly.pdbx_seq_one_letter_code
_entity_poly.pdbx_strand_id
1 'polypeptide(L)'
;MQLNTIKPAEGSKKNRRRVGRGIGSGLGKTAGRGHKGQKSRSGGFHKVGFEGGQMPMYRRLPKRGFVSLTRRHVGQITLNDLEKIGLAEVDLLVLKQHGFAGEQINAVKVIKTGELKRAVILKGLTATAGAKAAIEAAGGKLVDQA
;
A
#
# COMPACT_ATOMS: atom_id res chain seq x y z
N MET A 1 -19.99 18.29 14.53
CA MET A 1 -20.40 17.37 13.48
C MET A 1 -21.52 16.53 14.04
N GLN A 2 -22.71 16.53 13.44
CA GLN A 2 -23.86 15.73 13.90
C GLN A 2 -24.09 14.58 12.94
N LEU A 3 -24.67 13.47 13.41
CA LEU A 3 -24.90 12.28 12.58
C LEU A 3 -25.73 12.57 11.32
N ASN A 4 -26.67 13.49 11.39
CA ASN A 4 -27.50 13.91 10.26
C ASN A 4 -26.78 14.80 9.24
N THR A 5 -25.60 15.34 9.57
CA THR A 5 -24.79 16.17 8.66
C THR A 5 -23.68 15.39 7.97
N ILE A 6 -23.48 14.11 8.34
CA ILE A 6 -22.50 13.25 7.70
C ILE A 6 -22.98 12.87 6.31
N LYS A 7 -22.30 13.34 5.30
CA LYS A 7 -22.54 13.01 3.89
C LYS A 7 -21.22 12.78 3.16
N PRO A 8 -21.21 11.93 2.13
CA PRO A 8 -20.02 11.74 1.29
C PRO A 8 -19.58 13.06 0.68
N ALA A 9 -18.28 13.19 0.40
CA ALA A 9 -17.76 14.33 -0.35
C ALA A 9 -18.48 14.47 -1.70
N GLU A 10 -18.60 15.68 -2.20
CA GLU A 10 -19.26 15.95 -3.47
C GLU A 10 -18.54 15.20 -4.61
N GLY A 11 -19.31 14.54 -5.47
CA GLY A 11 -18.78 13.71 -6.57
C GLY A 11 -18.28 12.31 -6.18
N SER A 12 -18.18 11.97 -4.89
CA SER A 12 -17.73 10.63 -4.43
C SER A 12 -18.77 9.54 -4.70
N LYS A 13 -20.05 9.87 -4.74
CA LYS A 13 -21.13 8.95 -5.12
C LYS A 13 -21.72 9.34 -6.46
N LYS A 14 -21.59 8.44 -7.44
CA LYS A 14 -22.24 8.58 -8.76
C LYS A 14 -23.58 7.87 -8.74
N ASN A 15 -24.59 8.47 -9.39
CA ASN A 15 -25.89 7.84 -9.59
C ASN A 15 -25.74 6.53 -10.36
N ARG A 16 -26.43 5.46 -9.91
CA ARG A 16 -26.44 4.17 -10.60
C ARG A 16 -27.03 4.31 -11.99
N ARG A 17 -26.27 3.91 -13.01
CA ARG A 17 -26.75 3.86 -14.39
C ARG A 17 -27.76 2.73 -14.54
N ARG A 18 -28.94 3.05 -15.06
CA ARG A 18 -29.99 2.08 -15.40
C ARG A 18 -29.90 1.79 -16.89
N VAL A 19 -29.39 0.61 -17.23
CA VAL A 19 -29.21 0.17 -18.62
C VAL A 19 -30.50 -0.39 -19.20
N GLY A 20 -30.69 -0.35 -20.54
CA GLY A 20 -31.88 -0.86 -21.21
C GLY A 20 -33.16 -0.04 -20.97
N ARG A 21 -33.05 1.26 -20.68
CA ARG A 21 -34.17 2.15 -20.39
C ARG A 21 -34.30 3.27 -21.43
N GLY A 22 -34.49 2.87 -22.69
CA GLY A 22 -34.72 3.75 -23.83
C GLY A 22 -33.46 4.22 -24.53
N ILE A 23 -33.61 4.59 -25.80
CA ILE A 23 -32.50 4.99 -26.68
C ILE A 23 -31.89 6.33 -26.27
N GLY A 24 -32.70 7.25 -25.75
CA GLY A 24 -32.24 8.57 -25.32
C GLY A 24 -31.21 8.52 -24.17
N SER A 25 -31.15 7.44 -23.41
CA SER A 25 -30.15 7.27 -22.35
C SER A 25 -28.75 6.91 -22.88
N GLY A 26 -28.59 6.59 -24.18
CA GLY A 26 -27.37 6.04 -24.78
C GLY A 26 -27.05 4.61 -24.37
N LEU A 27 -27.81 4.02 -23.44
CA LEU A 27 -27.65 2.65 -22.92
C LEU A 27 -28.90 1.80 -23.14
N GLY A 28 -29.74 2.18 -24.13
CA GLY A 28 -30.90 1.40 -24.57
C GLY A 28 -30.53 0.13 -25.31
N LYS A 29 -31.53 -0.62 -25.78
CA LYS A 29 -31.41 -1.83 -26.61
C LYS A 29 -30.43 -2.85 -26.03
N THR A 30 -29.18 -2.82 -26.43
CA THR A 30 -28.11 -3.76 -26.02
C THR A 30 -27.48 -3.44 -24.68
N ALA A 31 -27.89 -2.37 -24.00
CA ALA A 31 -27.38 -1.96 -22.70
C ALA A 31 -25.86 -1.74 -22.63
N GLY A 32 -25.24 -1.34 -23.74
CA GLY A 32 -23.78 -1.15 -23.88
C GLY A 32 -22.97 -2.45 -24.06
N ARG A 33 -23.65 -3.63 -24.19
CA ARG A 33 -22.96 -4.92 -24.36
C ARG A 33 -22.63 -5.27 -25.80
N GLY A 34 -23.20 -4.55 -26.78
CA GLY A 34 -23.10 -4.85 -28.19
C GLY A 34 -23.94 -6.06 -28.61
N HIS A 35 -23.67 -6.57 -29.82
CA HIS A 35 -24.36 -7.73 -30.39
C HIS A 35 -23.49 -8.97 -30.23
N LYS A 36 -24.11 -10.13 -29.94
CA LYS A 36 -23.46 -11.45 -29.84
C LYS A 36 -22.21 -11.47 -28.92
N GLY A 37 -21.53 -12.58 -28.82
CA GLY A 37 -20.35 -12.76 -27.99
C GLY A 37 -20.63 -13.20 -26.55
N GLN A 38 -19.64 -13.76 -25.91
CA GLN A 38 -19.72 -14.36 -24.57
C GLN A 38 -20.11 -13.32 -23.49
N LYS A 39 -19.58 -12.09 -23.57
CA LYS A 39 -19.84 -11.02 -22.60
C LYS A 39 -21.25 -10.43 -22.68
N SER A 40 -21.94 -10.60 -23.81
CA SER A 40 -23.31 -10.10 -23.98
C SER A 40 -24.39 -11.06 -23.52
N ARG A 41 -24.05 -12.28 -23.15
CA ARG A 41 -24.99 -13.28 -22.65
C ARG A 41 -25.27 -13.08 -21.15
N SER A 42 -26.37 -13.67 -20.67
CA SER A 42 -26.64 -13.76 -19.23
C SER A 42 -25.54 -14.61 -18.58
N GLY A 43 -24.98 -14.15 -17.44
CA GLY A 43 -23.84 -14.81 -16.81
C GLY A 43 -22.54 -14.79 -17.62
N GLY A 44 -22.48 -14.00 -18.71
CA GLY A 44 -21.30 -13.91 -19.56
C GLY A 44 -20.06 -13.47 -18.77
N PHE A 45 -19.05 -14.36 -18.73
CA PHE A 45 -17.80 -14.17 -18.00
C PHE A 45 -16.60 -14.33 -18.93
N HIS A 46 -15.60 -13.49 -18.76
CA HIS A 46 -14.33 -13.63 -19.46
C HIS A 46 -13.29 -14.18 -18.49
N LYS A 47 -12.80 -15.38 -18.77
CA LYS A 47 -11.77 -16.02 -17.95
C LYS A 47 -10.51 -15.16 -17.93
N VAL A 48 -10.08 -14.74 -16.74
CA VAL A 48 -8.85 -13.97 -16.56
C VAL A 48 -7.65 -14.84 -16.90
N GLY A 49 -6.75 -14.32 -17.75
CA GLY A 49 -5.54 -15.05 -18.17
C GLY A 49 -5.78 -16.23 -19.12
N PHE A 50 -6.96 -16.29 -19.76
CA PHE A 50 -7.22 -17.31 -20.79
C PHE A 50 -6.54 -16.92 -22.11
N GLU A 51 -5.72 -17.83 -22.66
CA GLU A 51 -4.88 -17.61 -23.85
C GLU A 51 -5.36 -18.47 -25.03
N GLY A 52 -6.66 -18.58 -25.28
CA GLY A 52 -7.22 -19.27 -26.43
C GLY A 52 -7.02 -20.81 -26.45
N GLY A 53 -6.73 -21.42 -25.29
CA GLY A 53 -6.41 -22.84 -25.17
C GLY A 53 -4.92 -23.15 -25.00
N GLN A 54 -4.04 -22.19 -25.31
CA GLN A 54 -2.63 -22.26 -24.95
C GLN A 54 -2.49 -22.28 -23.41
N MET A 55 -1.48 -23.02 -22.90
CA MET A 55 -1.23 -23.06 -21.46
C MET A 55 -0.99 -21.63 -20.91
N PRO A 56 -1.83 -21.15 -19.98
CA PRO A 56 -1.71 -19.79 -19.45
C PRO A 56 -0.34 -19.54 -18.81
N MET A 57 0.15 -18.30 -18.90
CA MET A 57 1.47 -17.93 -18.40
C MET A 57 1.69 -18.30 -16.93
N TYR A 58 0.69 -18.11 -16.07
CA TYR A 58 0.78 -18.48 -14.64
C TYR A 58 0.95 -19.98 -14.38
N ARG A 59 0.67 -20.84 -15.38
CA ARG A 59 0.92 -22.29 -15.32
C ARG A 59 2.20 -22.70 -16.02
N ARG A 60 2.65 -21.94 -17.03
CA ARG A 60 3.91 -22.20 -17.75
C ARG A 60 5.13 -21.87 -16.91
N LEU A 61 5.03 -20.82 -16.08
CA LEU A 61 6.12 -20.40 -15.20
C LEU A 61 6.19 -21.30 -13.98
N PRO A 62 7.39 -21.78 -13.60
CA PRO A 62 7.55 -22.56 -12.38
C PRO A 62 7.28 -21.68 -11.15
N LYS A 63 6.63 -22.24 -10.15
CA LYS A 63 6.46 -21.60 -8.85
C LYS A 63 7.82 -21.52 -8.16
N ARG A 64 8.17 -20.38 -7.58
CA ARG A 64 9.44 -20.15 -6.87
C ARG A 64 9.20 -19.54 -5.50
N GLY A 65 10.08 -19.94 -4.58
CA GLY A 65 10.16 -19.34 -3.25
C GLY A 65 9.01 -19.70 -2.33
N PHE A 66 9.04 -19.09 -1.17
CA PHE A 66 8.02 -19.21 -0.13
C PHE A 66 7.68 -17.80 0.42
N VAL A 67 6.53 -17.67 1.04
CA VAL A 67 6.13 -16.44 1.72
C VAL A 67 6.57 -16.54 3.18
N SER A 68 7.55 -15.71 3.57
CA SER A 68 7.98 -15.61 4.96
C SER A 68 6.92 -14.87 5.79
N LEU A 69 6.37 -15.53 6.78
CA LEU A 69 5.39 -14.93 7.70
C LEU A 69 6.04 -13.87 8.61
N THR A 70 7.29 -14.11 9.03
CA THR A 70 8.03 -13.18 9.90
C THR A 70 8.34 -11.85 9.23
N ARG A 71 8.50 -11.83 7.91
CA ARG A 71 8.74 -10.61 7.14
C ARG A 71 7.63 -9.56 7.29
N ARG A 72 6.41 -10.00 7.57
CA ARG A 72 5.26 -9.07 7.75
C ARG A 72 5.37 -8.23 9.02
N HIS A 73 6.15 -8.70 9.99
CA HIS A 73 6.34 -8.03 11.27
C HIS A 73 7.60 -7.16 11.34
N VAL A 74 8.37 -7.11 10.27
CA VAL A 74 9.58 -6.31 10.18
C VAL A 74 9.39 -5.20 9.15
N GLY A 75 9.46 -3.95 9.62
CA GLY A 75 9.41 -2.76 8.79
C GLY A 75 10.81 -2.23 8.46
N GLN A 76 10.86 -1.32 7.50
CA GLN A 76 12.05 -0.54 7.20
C GLN A 76 11.68 0.93 7.06
N ILE A 77 12.61 1.81 7.47
CA ILE A 77 12.46 3.26 7.38
C ILE A 77 13.74 3.88 6.85
N THR A 78 13.65 5.00 6.16
CA THR A 78 14.80 5.72 5.60
C THR A 78 15.23 6.89 6.49
N LEU A 79 16.45 7.40 6.29
CA LEU A 79 16.91 8.64 6.96
C LEU A 79 16.03 9.84 6.56
N ASN A 80 15.55 9.91 5.33
CA ASN A 80 14.61 10.94 4.89
C ASN A 80 13.29 10.90 5.67
N ASP A 81 12.82 9.72 6.02
CA ASP A 81 11.58 9.60 6.78
C ASP A 81 11.77 10.05 8.23
N LEU A 82 12.93 9.75 8.83
CA LEU A 82 13.31 10.30 10.14
C LEU A 82 13.38 11.83 10.12
N GLU A 83 13.89 12.41 9.04
CA GLU A 83 13.93 13.88 8.87
C GLU A 83 12.52 14.48 8.81
N LYS A 84 11.56 13.82 8.12
CA LYS A 84 10.15 14.25 8.03
C LYS A 84 9.42 14.20 9.38
N ILE A 85 9.69 13.19 10.21
CA ILE A 85 9.07 13.04 11.54
C ILE A 85 9.37 14.24 12.43
N GLY A 86 10.57 14.78 12.38
CA GLY A 86 10.88 16.02 13.06
C GLY A 86 11.16 15.91 14.56
N LEU A 87 11.11 14.73 15.15
CA LEU A 87 11.31 14.51 16.58
C LEU A 87 12.76 14.17 16.91
N ALA A 88 13.21 14.56 18.10
CA ALA A 88 14.55 14.27 18.61
C ALA A 88 14.69 12.82 19.10
N GLU A 89 13.61 12.23 19.62
CA GLU A 89 13.57 10.85 20.07
C GLU A 89 12.53 10.09 19.23
N VAL A 90 12.94 8.94 18.69
CA VAL A 90 12.10 8.09 17.86
C VAL A 90 12.15 6.66 18.35
N ASP A 91 11.01 6.13 18.71
CA ASP A 91 10.77 4.74 19.05
C ASP A 91 9.76 4.09 18.10
N LEU A 92 9.47 2.81 18.28
CA LEU A 92 8.48 2.10 17.47
C LEU A 92 7.07 2.69 17.60
N LEU A 93 6.69 3.20 18.78
CA LEU A 93 5.35 3.77 18.99
C LEU A 93 5.19 5.09 18.24
N VAL A 94 6.20 5.95 18.28
CA VAL A 94 6.23 7.19 17.49
C VAL A 94 6.10 6.89 16.00
N LEU A 95 6.82 5.89 15.49
CA LEU A 95 6.71 5.49 14.08
C LEU A 95 5.31 5.02 13.69
N LYS A 96 4.62 4.30 14.57
CA LYS A 96 3.23 3.88 14.36
C LYS A 96 2.26 5.08 14.38
N GLN A 97 2.40 5.99 15.32
CA GLN A 97 1.57 7.19 15.43
C GLN A 97 1.68 8.11 14.21
N HIS A 98 2.90 8.25 13.67
CA HIS A 98 3.14 9.05 12.45
C HIS A 98 2.87 8.27 11.14
N GLY A 99 2.44 7.01 11.20
CA GLY A 99 2.07 6.20 10.04
C GLY A 99 3.25 5.67 9.21
N PHE A 100 4.49 5.77 9.71
CA PHE A 100 5.68 5.20 9.05
C PHE A 100 5.85 3.70 9.32
N ALA A 101 5.21 3.17 10.34
CA ALA A 101 5.14 1.75 10.64
C ALA A 101 3.69 1.31 10.80
N GLY A 102 3.32 0.21 10.14
CA GLY A 102 1.99 -0.39 10.30
C GLY A 102 1.81 -1.01 11.71
N GLU A 103 0.58 -1.17 12.14
CA GLU A 103 0.24 -1.71 13.48
C GLU A 103 0.86 -3.08 13.76
N GLN A 104 0.95 -3.94 12.73
CA GLN A 104 1.49 -5.31 12.85
C GLN A 104 3.01 -5.39 12.92
N ILE A 105 3.72 -4.27 12.76
CA ILE A 105 5.18 -4.21 12.77
C ILE A 105 5.67 -4.23 14.20
N ASN A 106 6.56 -5.18 14.51
CA ASN A 106 7.18 -5.36 15.83
C ASN A 106 8.64 -4.92 15.89
N ALA A 107 9.31 -4.86 14.74
CA ALA A 107 10.69 -4.40 14.63
C ALA A 107 10.86 -3.54 13.38
N VAL A 108 11.69 -2.50 13.48
CA VAL A 108 12.00 -1.60 12.37
C VAL A 108 13.49 -1.49 12.19
N LYS A 109 13.93 -1.54 10.93
CA LYS A 109 15.32 -1.36 10.54
C LYS A 109 15.50 -0.07 9.75
N VAL A 110 16.40 0.78 10.23
CA VAL A 110 16.76 2.04 9.55
C VAL A 110 17.78 1.75 8.46
N ILE A 111 17.53 2.25 7.25
CA ILE A 111 18.42 2.10 6.09
C ILE A 111 18.95 3.48 5.64
N LYS A 112 20.19 3.49 5.12
CA LYS A 112 20.84 4.69 4.62
C LYS A 112 20.24 5.09 3.27
N THR A 113 19.18 5.93 3.30
CA THR A 113 18.62 6.56 2.11
C THR A 113 18.25 7.99 2.47
N GLY A 114 18.88 8.94 1.79
CA GLY A 114 18.75 10.37 2.08
C GLY A 114 19.79 10.89 3.08
N GLU A 115 19.60 12.13 3.51
CA GLU A 115 20.45 12.83 4.45
C GLU A 115 19.71 13.16 5.72
N LEU A 116 20.37 13.02 6.86
CA LEU A 116 19.87 13.41 8.17
C LEU A 116 20.63 14.64 8.61
N LYS A 117 19.95 15.77 8.80
CA LYS A 117 20.54 17.05 9.21
C LYS A 117 20.43 17.32 10.70
N ARG A 118 19.70 16.50 11.43
CA ARG A 118 19.41 16.68 12.87
C ARG A 118 19.93 15.50 13.67
N ALA A 119 20.28 15.77 14.91
CA ALA A 119 20.57 14.73 15.88
C ALA A 119 19.27 14.02 16.28
N VAL A 120 19.23 12.70 16.14
CA VAL A 120 18.08 11.86 16.50
C VAL A 120 18.54 10.71 17.38
N ILE A 121 17.79 10.46 18.45
CA ILE A 121 18.00 9.33 19.35
C ILE A 121 17.00 8.24 18.97
N LEU A 122 17.51 7.10 18.52
CA LEU A 122 16.68 5.95 18.17
C LEU A 122 16.63 4.96 19.35
N LYS A 123 15.43 4.61 19.81
CA LYS A 123 15.21 3.68 20.93
C LYS A 123 14.59 2.38 20.43
N GLY A 124 15.27 1.25 20.65
CA GLY A 124 14.76 -0.08 20.28
C GLY A 124 14.63 -0.32 18.78
N LEU A 125 15.33 0.46 17.95
CA LEU A 125 15.34 0.31 16.49
C LEU A 125 16.70 -0.17 16.03
N THR A 126 16.72 -1.05 15.03
CA THR A 126 17.96 -1.51 14.40
C THR A 126 18.37 -0.61 13.25
N ALA A 127 19.65 -0.48 12.96
CA ALA A 127 20.13 0.30 11.81
C ALA A 127 21.17 -0.49 11.01
N THR A 128 21.25 -0.24 9.71
CA THR A 128 22.36 -0.74 8.88
C THR A 128 23.65 0.00 9.24
N ALA A 129 24.81 -0.60 9.00
CA ALA A 129 26.11 0.01 9.31
C ALA A 129 26.25 1.42 8.72
N GLY A 130 25.82 1.62 7.46
CA GLY A 130 25.85 2.92 6.82
C GLY A 130 24.83 3.94 7.41
N ALA A 131 23.67 3.47 7.89
CA ALA A 131 22.71 4.34 8.56
C ALA A 131 23.23 4.74 9.96
N LYS A 132 23.84 3.79 10.70
CA LYS A 132 24.44 4.05 12.00
C LYS A 132 25.52 5.13 11.90
N ALA A 133 26.46 5.01 10.98
CA ALA A 133 27.49 6.01 10.75
C ALA A 133 26.92 7.40 10.39
N ALA A 134 25.84 7.44 9.57
CA ALA A 134 25.20 8.71 9.22
C ALA A 134 24.47 9.37 10.40
N ILE A 135 23.83 8.57 11.26
CA ILE A 135 23.15 9.05 12.47
C ILE A 135 24.17 9.58 13.47
N GLU A 136 25.30 8.87 13.70
CA GLU A 136 26.39 9.29 14.57
C GLU A 136 27.06 10.57 14.05
N ALA A 137 27.27 10.67 12.72
CA ALA A 137 27.81 11.89 12.09
C ALA A 137 26.91 13.11 12.27
N ALA A 138 25.57 12.91 12.30
CA ALA A 138 24.58 13.94 12.59
C ALA A 138 24.43 14.24 14.11
N GLY A 139 25.24 13.62 14.98
CA GLY A 139 25.20 13.79 16.42
C GLY A 139 24.09 12.96 17.13
N GLY A 140 23.47 12.04 16.43
CA GLY A 140 22.47 11.13 16.97
C GLY A 140 23.06 9.91 17.68
N LYS A 141 22.21 9.14 18.34
CA LYS A 141 22.61 7.90 19.06
C LYS A 141 21.60 6.79 18.82
N LEU A 142 22.09 5.54 18.78
CA LEU A 142 21.26 4.34 18.88
C LEU A 142 21.31 3.84 20.32
N VAL A 143 20.13 3.62 20.90
CA VAL A 143 19.97 3.02 22.23
C VAL A 143 19.25 1.70 22.04
N ASP A 144 20.00 0.60 22.19
CA ASP A 144 19.41 -0.71 22.19
C ASP A 144 18.57 -0.87 23.45
N GLN A 145 17.34 -1.29 23.34
CA GLN A 145 16.56 -1.74 24.51
C GLN A 145 17.10 -3.13 24.89
N ALA A 146 17.68 -3.24 26.07
CA ALA A 146 18.04 -4.48 26.70
C ALA A 146 16.78 -5.33 27.00
#